data_f0dc1273d6fd6ebbd3228228d85aed79
#
_entry.id   f0dc1273d6fd6ebbd3228228d85aed79
#
_cell.length_a   1.000
_cell.length_b   1.000
_cell.length_c   1.000
_cell.angle_alpha   90.00
_cell.angle_beta   90.00
_cell.angle_gamma   90.00
#
_symmetry.space_group_name_H-M   'P 1'
#
loop_
_entity.id
_entity.type
_entity.pdbx_description
1 polymer ?
#
loop_
_entity_poly.entity_id
_entity_poly.type
_entity_poly.pdbx_seq_one_letter_code
_entity_poly.pdbx_strand_id
1 'polypeptide(L)'
;MIKRELYMSRIRPFIGTELVKVMTGIRRCGKSVMLELIQQELTESGVSPTQFIAINFEDMSYSHLQTAQALHDEITKRAKEIDGKVYLFFDEIQEVKDWEKCINSFRVSLDCDIYITGSNAKLLSGELATYLGGRYVELSLIHISEPTRRRGI
;
A
#
# COMPACT_ATOMS: atom_id res chain seq x y z
N MET A 1 -2.00 -18.65 8.12
CA MET A 1 -2.86 -17.68 8.81
C MET A 1 -2.06 -16.46 9.25
N ILE A 2 -2.62 -15.29 9.11
CA ILE A 2 -1.97 -14.08 9.52
C ILE A 2 -2.18 -13.81 11.00
N LYS A 3 -1.10 -13.44 11.68
CA LYS A 3 -1.18 -13.03 13.07
C LYS A 3 -1.44 -11.53 13.12
N ARG A 4 -2.70 -11.20 13.13
CA ARG A 4 -3.21 -9.86 13.00
C ARG A 4 -2.47 -8.82 13.84
N GLU A 5 -2.39 -9.07 15.14
CA GLU A 5 -1.83 -8.10 16.05
C GLU A 5 -0.32 -7.91 15.84
N LEU A 6 0.38 -8.99 15.46
CA LEU A 6 1.80 -8.87 15.19
C LEU A 6 2.08 -7.93 14.01
N TYR A 7 1.31 -8.10 12.94
CA TYR A 7 1.45 -7.24 11.77
C TYR A 7 1.01 -5.82 12.06
N MET A 8 -0.13 -5.69 12.73
CA MET A 8 -0.64 -4.36 13.03
C MET A 8 0.29 -3.59 13.96
N SER A 9 0.93 -4.27 14.91
CA SER A 9 1.86 -3.59 15.80
C SER A 9 3.06 -3.02 15.05
N ARG A 10 3.41 -3.62 13.92
CA ARG A 10 4.53 -3.12 13.11
C ARG A 10 4.14 -1.94 12.23
N ILE A 11 2.91 -1.92 11.75
CA ILE A 11 2.48 -0.85 10.84
C ILE A 11 1.89 0.36 11.57
N ARG A 12 1.31 0.15 12.76
CA ARG A 12 0.62 1.22 13.48
C ARG A 12 1.43 2.49 13.67
N PRO A 13 2.73 2.42 14.01
CA PRO A 13 3.48 3.66 14.22
C PRO A 13 3.55 4.53 12.98
N PHE A 14 3.32 3.95 11.81
CA PHE A 14 3.45 4.68 10.56
C PHE A 14 2.12 5.12 9.96
N ILE A 15 1.00 4.66 10.53
CA ILE A 15 -0.32 5.06 10.05
C ILE A 15 -0.47 6.56 10.24
N GLY A 16 -0.91 7.23 9.19
CA GLY A 16 -1.13 8.67 9.22
C GLY A 16 0.12 9.50 8.97
N THR A 17 1.29 8.87 8.85
CA THR A 17 2.51 9.61 8.56
C THR A 17 2.67 9.77 7.05
N GLU A 18 3.61 10.62 6.65
CA GLU A 18 3.86 10.84 5.23
C GLU A 18 4.69 9.74 4.57
N LEU A 19 5.18 8.79 5.36
CA LEU A 19 5.92 7.67 4.79
C LEU A 19 4.99 6.75 4.02
N VAL A 20 5.44 6.27 2.86
CA VAL A 20 4.69 5.28 2.09
C VAL A 20 4.88 3.92 2.76
N LYS A 21 3.80 3.20 3.02
CA LYS A 21 3.84 1.90 3.69
C LYS A 21 3.84 0.82 2.63
N VAL A 22 4.96 0.08 2.54
CA VAL A 22 5.18 -0.92 1.50
C VAL A 22 5.13 -2.29 2.14
N MET A 23 4.16 -3.09 1.74
CA MET A 23 4.03 -4.46 2.24
C MET A 23 4.44 -5.42 1.14
N THR A 24 5.47 -6.21 1.40
CA THR A 24 6.02 -7.14 0.43
C THR A 24 5.83 -8.57 0.88
N GLY A 25 5.94 -9.48 -0.05
CA GLY A 25 5.80 -10.89 0.21
C GLY A 25 5.35 -11.62 -1.04
N ILE A 26 5.34 -12.94 -0.97
CA ILE A 26 4.84 -13.72 -2.09
C ILE A 26 3.32 -13.74 -2.07
N ARG A 27 2.73 -14.14 -3.18
CA ARG A 27 1.29 -14.29 -3.26
C ARG A 27 0.79 -15.20 -2.13
N ARG A 28 -0.38 -14.91 -1.63
CA ARG A 28 -1.05 -15.72 -0.62
C ARG A 28 -0.43 -15.64 0.76
N CYS A 29 0.47 -14.69 0.98
CA CYS A 29 1.02 -14.52 2.32
C CYS A 29 0.25 -13.48 3.14
N GLY A 30 -0.89 -12.99 2.61
CA GLY A 30 -1.78 -12.15 3.38
C GLY A 30 -1.69 -10.66 3.13
N LYS A 31 -1.06 -10.25 2.03
CA LYS A 31 -0.91 -8.82 1.75
C LYS A 31 -2.26 -8.11 1.61
N SER A 32 -3.20 -8.71 0.88
CA SER A 32 -4.53 -8.13 0.71
C SER A 32 -5.27 -8.05 2.02
N VAL A 33 -5.10 -9.09 2.85
CA VAL A 33 -5.75 -9.11 4.17
C VAL A 33 -5.21 -7.99 5.04
N MET A 34 -3.90 -7.71 4.94
CA MET A 34 -3.31 -6.59 5.70
C MET A 34 -3.94 -5.27 5.31
N LEU A 35 -4.18 -5.04 4.02
CA LEU A 35 -4.83 -3.81 3.61
C LEU A 35 -6.23 -3.69 4.21
N GLU A 36 -6.96 -4.80 4.25
CA GLU A 36 -8.29 -4.79 4.84
C GLU A 36 -8.25 -4.53 6.34
N LEU A 37 -7.27 -5.10 7.03
CA LEU A 37 -7.12 -4.88 8.47
C LEU A 37 -6.81 -3.42 8.79
N ILE A 38 -5.97 -2.79 7.98
CA ILE A 38 -5.65 -1.38 8.16
C ILE A 38 -6.90 -0.53 7.96
N GLN A 39 -7.68 -0.83 6.93
CA GLN A 39 -8.93 -0.10 6.68
C GLN A 39 -9.89 -0.26 7.85
N GLN A 40 -9.98 -1.46 8.39
CA GLN A 40 -10.86 -1.72 9.52
C GLN A 40 -10.41 -0.91 10.75
N GLU A 41 -9.13 -0.91 11.03
CA GLU A 41 -8.62 -0.17 12.18
C GLU A 41 -8.81 1.34 12.01
N LEU A 42 -8.60 1.86 10.81
CA LEU A 42 -8.84 3.28 10.54
C LEU A 42 -10.31 3.63 10.75
N THR A 43 -11.21 2.78 10.27
CA THR A 43 -12.64 2.99 10.45
C THR A 43 -13.01 3.00 11.94
N GLU A 44 -12.43 2.09 12.71
CA GLU A 44 -12.68 2.02 14.14
C GLU A 44 -12.14 3.24 14.87
N SER A 45 -11.13 3.89 14.32
CA SER A 45 -10.56 5.10 14.93
C SER A 45 -11.27 6.38 14.50
N GLY A 46 -12.29 6.27 13.65
CA GLY A 46 -13.12 7.41 13.28
C GLY A 46 -12.94 7.91 11.85
N VAL A 47 -12.11 7.26 11.05
CA VAL A 47 -11.95 7.65 9.65
C VAL A 47 -13.14 7.14 8.84
N SER A 48 -13.74 8.00 8.03
CA SER A 48 -14.87 7.61 7.22
C SER A 48 -14.41 6.75 6.03
N PRO A 49 -15.09 5.63 5.75
CA PRO A 49 -14.73 4.82 4.57
C PRO A 49 -14.82 5.57 3.25
N THR A 50 -15.53 6.69 3.20
CA THR A 50 -15.58 7.50 1.99
C THR A 50 -14.23 8.15 1.67
N GLN A 51 -13.30 8.15 2.62
CA GLN A 51 -11.96 8.67 2.41
C GLN A 51 -11.00 7.63 1.84
N PHE A 52 -11.46 6.39 1.65
CA PHE A 52 -10.61 5.30 1.16
C PHE A 52 -10.74 5.16 -0.34
N ILE A 53 -9.60 4.97 -1.01
CA ILE A 53 -9.56 4.54 -2.41
C ILE A 53 -8.72 3.27 -2.44
N ALA A 54 -9.36 2.14 -2.71
CA ALA A 54 -8.72 0.84 -2.68
C ALA A 54 -8.83 0.17 -4.04
N ILE A 55 -7.70 -0.20 -4.63
CA ILE A 55 -7.66 -0.81 -5.95
C ILE A 55 -6.75 -2.02 -5.91
N ASN A 56 -7.26 -3.15 -6.40
CA ASN A 56 -6.46 -4.35 -6.59
C ASN A 56 -6.13 -4.44 -8.08
N PHE A 57 -4.86 -4.25 -8.42
CA PHE A 57 -4.44 -4.19 -9.82
C PHE A 57 -4.37 -5.54 -10.51
N GLU A 58 -4.62 -6.64 -9.79
CA GLU A 58 -4.80 -7.93 -10.42
C GLU A 58 -6.23 -8.11 -10.95
N ASP A 59 -7.14 -7.25 -10.53
CA ASP A 59 -8.53 -7.29 -10.99
C ASP A 59 -8.60 -6.64 -12.38
N MET A 60 -9.08 -7.39 -13.35
CA MET A 60 -9.15 -6.91 -14.73
C MET A 60 -10.07 -5.70 -14.90
N SER A 61 -10.97 -5.47 -13.95
CA SER A 61 -11.80 -4.27 -13.96
C SER A 61 -10.96 -2.99 -13.94
N TYR A 62 -9.74 -3.08 -13.46
CA TYR A 62 -8.85 -1.93 -13.34
C TYR A 62 -7.71 -1.95 -14.36
N SER A 63 -7.81 -2.79 -15.39
CA SER A 63 -6.74 -2.88 -16.38
C SER A 63 -6.48 -1.54 -17.08
N HIS A 64 -7.49 -0.71 -17.18
CA HIS A 64 -7.34 0.62 -17.79
C HIS A 64 -6.53 1.59 -16.94
N LEU A 65 -6.20 1.23 -15.70
CA LEU A 65 -5.44 2.09 -14.81
C LEU A 65 -3.99 1.62 -14.63
N GLN A 66 -3.49 0.78 -15.52
CA GLN A 66 -2.16 0.19 -15.36
C GLN A 66 -1.03 1.01 -15.98
N THR A 67 -1.26 2.31 -16.16
CA THR A 67 -0.17 3.24 -16.48
C THR A 67 -0.18 4.35 -15.43
N ALA A 68 1.00 4.93 -15.20
CA ALA A 68 1.12 5.99 -14.20
C ALA A 68 0.17 7.14 -14.48
N GLN A 69 0.07 7.57 -15.74
CA GLN A 69 -0.78 8.70 -16.08
C GLN A 69 -2.26 8.40 -15.86
N ALA A 70 -2.71 7.22 -16.27
CA ALA A 70 -4.11 6.84 -16.09
C ALA A 70 -4.47 6.76 -14.61
N LEU A 71 -3.60 6.15 -13.83
CA LEU A 71 -3.84 6.04 -12.39
C LEU A 71 -3.82 7.42 -11.73
N HIS A 72 -2.85 8.25 -12.11
CA HIS A 72 -2.74 9.59 -11.56
C HIS A 72 -4.03 10.39 -11.82
N ASP A 73 -4.53 10.34 -13.04
CA ASP A 73 -5.73 11.09 -13.40
C ASP A 73 -6.95 10.60 -12.63
N GLU A 74 -7.09 9.29 -12.50
CA GLU A 74 -8.23 8.71 -11.80
C GLU A 74 -8.21 9.08 -10.31
N ILE A 75 -7.05 8.94 -9.67
CA ILE A 75 -6.95 9.22 -8.24
C ILE A 75 -7.13 10.71 -7.98
N THR A 76 -6.54 11.56 -8.81
CA THR A 76 -6.70 13.00 -8.66
C THR A 76 -8.18 13.40 -8.76
N LYS A 77 -8.88 12.81 -9.72
CA LYS A 77 -10.30 13.07 -9.91
C LYS A 77 -11.10 12.64 -8.67
N ARG A 78 -10.85 11.44 -8.17
CA ARG A 78 -11.60 10.92 -7.02
C ARG A 78 -11.25 11.69 -5.75
N ALA A 79 -9.98 12.09 -5.60
CA ALA A 79 -9.55 12.81 -4.41
C ALA A 79 -10.24 14.18 -4.28
N LYS A 80 -10.60 14.80 -5.40
CA LYS A 80 -11.29 16.09 -5.37
C LYS A 80 -12.67 16.00 -4.73
N GLU A 81 -13.25 14.81 -4.73
CA GLU A 81 -14.58 14.60 -4.16
C GLU A 81 -14.51 14.14 -2.71
N ILE A 82 -13.30 13.95 -2.18
CA ILE A 82 -13.11 13.50 -0.82
C ILE A 82 -12.76 14.69 0.05
N ASP A 83 -13.50 14.84 1.14
CA ASP A 83 -13.25 15.89 2.10
C ASP A 83 -12.27 15.36 3.13
N GLY A 84 -11.11 16.01 3.27
CA GLY A 84 -10.09 15.60 4.21
C GLY A 84 -9.03 14.71 3.60
N LYS A 85 -8.33 13.99 4.47
CA LYS A 85 -7.23 13.12 4.04
C LYS A 85 -7.74 11.95 3.21
N VAL A 86 -6.99 11.62 2.15
CA VAL A 86 -7.30 10.49 1.29
C VAL A 86 -6.42 9.31 1.69
N TYR A 87 -7.01 8.14 1.86
CA TYR A 87 -6.27 6.93 2.22
C TYR A 87 -6.23 6.02 1.00
N LEU A 88 -5.03 5.78 0.49
CA LEU A 88 -4.82 5.02 -0.75
C LEU A 88 -4.33 3.62 -0.42
N PHE A 89 -5.02 2.62 -0.96
CA PHE A 89 -4.68 1.21 -0.76
C PHE A 89 -4.53 0.56 -2.12
N PHE A 90 -3.28 0.36 -2.55
CA PHE A 90 -3.00 -0.21 -3.87
C PHE A 90 -2.39 -1.60 -3.72
N ASP A 91 -3.17 -2.62 -4.11
CA ASP A 91 -2.74 -4.00 -4.02
C ASP A 91 -2.09 -4.40 -5.35
N GLU A 92 -0.91 -5.00 -5.28
CA GLU A 92 -0.12 -5.42 -6.43
C GLU A 92 0.19 -4.23 -7.35
N ILE A 93 0.75 -3.18 -6.77
CA ILE A 93 1.00 -1.92 -7.49
C ILE A 93 1.99 -2.08 -8.63
N GLN A 94 2.83 -3.13 -8.62
CA GLN A 94 3.82 -3.31 -9.67
C GLN A 94 3.18 -3.61 -11.04
N GLU A 95 1.87 -3.89 -11.06
CA GLU A 95 1.16 -4.04 -12.33
C GLU A 95 0.99 -2.71 -13.05
N VAL A 96 1.22 -1.60 -12.37
CA VAL A 96 1.12 -0.27 -12.98
C VAL A 96 2.48 0.14 -13.50
N LYS A 97 2.56 0.44 -14.79
CA LYS A 97 3.82 0.88 -15.39
C LYS A 97 4.22 2.23 -14.80
N ASP A 98 5.48 2.34 -14.39
CA ASP A 98 6.04 3.55 -13.79
C ASP A 98 5.32 3.96 -12.50
N TRP A 99 4.87 2.97 -11.73
CA TRP A 99 4.10 3.23 -10.53
C TRP A 99 4.87 4.09 -9.51
N GLU A 100 6.20 4.00 -9.49
CA GLU A 100 7.00 4.75 -8.52
C GLU A 100 6.82 6.26 -8.70
N LYS A 101 6.77 6.71 -9.96
CA LYS A 101 6.53 8.13 -10.25
C LYS A 101 5.16 8.55 -9.77
N CYS A 102 4.18 7.69 -9.99
CA CYS A 102 2.80 7.98 -9.64
C CYS A 102 2.65 8.11 -8.13
N ILE A 103 3.22 7.16 -7.38
CA ILE A 103 3.14 7.17 -5.92
C ILE A 103 3.83 8.41 -5.36
N ASN A 104 5.00 8.75 -5.90
CA ASN A 104 5.69 9.94 -5.43
C ASN A 104 4.89 11.21 -5.73
N SER A 105 4.23 11.26 -6.87
CA SER A 105 3.38 12.39 -7.22
C SER A 105 2.23 12.56 -6.23
N PHE A 106 1.58 11.46 -5.85
CA PHE A 106 0.51 11.53 -4.85
C PHE A 106 1.04 12.04 -3.52
N ARG A 107 2.19 11.55 -3.11
CA ARG A 107 2.79 11.95 -1.85
C ARG A 107 3.05 13.46 -1.80
N VAL A 108 3.43 14.02 -2.94
CA VAL A 108 3.77 15.44 -3.03
C VAL A 108 2.52 16.32 -3.15
N SER A 109 1.52 15.88 -3.92
CA SER A 109 0.42 16.75 -4.33
C SER A 109 -0.87 16.55 -3.56
N LEU A 110 -1.03 15.45 -2.82
CA LEU A 110 -2.26 15.16 -2.10
C LEU A 110 -2.00 15.05 -0.60
N ASP A 111 -3.00 15.43 0.19
CA ASP A 111 -2.99 15.09 1.61
C ASP A 111 -3.45 13.65 1.72
N CYS A 112 -2.51 12.73 1.73
CA CYS A 112 -2.86 11.31 1.65
C CYS A 112 -1.96 10.44 2.51
N ASP A 113 -2.47 9.24 2.77
CA ASP A 113 -1.78 8.19 3.50
C ASP A 113 -1.76 6.99 2.58
N ILE A 114 -0.58 6.51 2.19
CA ILE A 114 -0.43 5.55 1.10
C ILE A 114 0.05 4.19 1.60
N TYR A 115 -0.68 3.15 1.21
CA TYR A 115 -0.36 1.75 1.51
C TYR A 115 -0.30 0.99 0.19
N ILE A 116 0.83 0.34 -0.09
CA ILE A 116 0.99 -0.44 -1.32
C ILE A 116 1.49 -1.84 -1.01
N THR A 117 1.15 -2.77 -1.86
CA THR A 117 1.67 -4.14 -1.76
C THR A 117 2.25 -4.59 -3.08
N GLY A 118 3.08 -5.61 -3.01
CA GLY A 118 3.63 -6.25 -4.19
C GLY A 118 4.64 -7.32 -3.80
N SER A 119 5.22 -7.96 -4.80
CA SER A 119 6.24 -8.97 -4.55
C SER A 119 7.59 -8.30 -4.34
N ASN A 120 8.46 -8.94 -3.55
CA ASN A 120 9.79 -8.41 -3.27
C ASN A 120 10.57 -8.09 -4.53
N ALA A 121 10.53 -9.02 -5.48
CA ALA A 121 11.35 -8.88 -6.68
C ALA A 121 10.98 -7.66 -7.51
N LYS A 122 9.71 -7.25 -7.45
CA LYS A 122 9.24 -6.15 -8.28
C LYS A 122 9.15 -4.82 -7.54
N LEU A 123 8.88 -4.86 -6.24
CA LEU A 123 8.74 -3.62 -5.48
C LEU A 123 10.06 -3.04 -5.01
N LEU A 124 11.04 -3.89 -4.72
CA LEU A 124 12.30 -3.42 -4.15
C LEU A 124 13.35 -3.16 -5.21
N SER A 125 12.95 -2.65 -6.35
CA SER A 125 13.88 -2.22 -7.39
C SER A 125 14.56 -0.92 -6.95
N GLY A 126 15.69 -0.61 -7.58
CA GLY A 126 16.38 0.63 -7.27
C GLY A 126 15.56 1.88 -7.51
N GLU A 127 14.57 1.79 -8.39
CA GLU A 127 13.74 2.93 -8.70
C GLU A 127 12.86 3.36 -7.55
N LEU A 128 12.42 2.42 -6.72
CA LEU A 128 11.63 2.77 -5.55
C LEU A 128 12.41 3.74 -4.67
N ALA A 129 13.65 3.37 -4.32
CA ALA A 129 14.47 4.21 -3.48
C ALA A 129 14.75 5.55 -4.14
N THR A 130 14.97 5.55 -5.46
CA THR A 130 15.27 6.78 -6.20
C THR A 130 14.10 7.75 -6.14
N TYR A 131 12.90 7.28 -6.47
CA TYR A 131 11.76 8.18 -6.53
C TYR A 131 11.26 8.61 -5.17
N LEU A 132 11.27 7.71 -4.20
CA LEU A 132 10.73 8.04 -2.89
C LEU A 132 11.77 8.64 -1.94
N GLY A 133 13.05 8.61 -2.32
CA GLY A 133 14.07 9.25 -1.52
C GLY A 133 14.15 8.72 -0.09
N GLY A 134 13.88 7.44 0.10
CA GLY A 134 13.86 6.86 1.44
C GLY A 134 12.61 7.14 2.24
N ARG A 135 11.62 7.81 1.66
CA ARG A 135 10.40 8.16 2.39
C ARG A 135 9.37 7.04 2.35
N TYR A 136 9.79 5.85 2.70
CA TYR A 136 8.92 4.69 2.78
C TYR A 136 9.41 3.76 3.87
N VAL A 137 8.52 2.90 4.36
CA VAL A 137 8.86 1.83 5.28
C VAL A 137 8.37 0.53 4.67
N GLU A 138 9.10 -0.53 4.93
CA GLU A 138 8.77 -1.84 4.38
C GLU A 138 8.37 -2.80 5.48
N LEU A 139 7.29 -3.54 5.24
CA LEU A 139 6.90 -4.65 6.09
C LEU A 139 6.90 -5.91 5.23
N SER A 140 7.82 -6.81 5.52
CA SER A 140 7.89 -8.07 4.80
C SER A 140 7.03 -9.11 5.52
N LEU A 141 6.00 -9.60 4.83
CA LEU A 141 5.08 -10.56 5.43
C LEU A 141 5.61 -11.99 5.39
N ILE A 142 6.60 -12.24 4.55
CA ILE A 142 7.19 -13.58 4.46
C ILE A 142 7.80 -13.99 5.79
N HIS A 143 8.56 -13.10 6.40
CA HIS A 143 9.25 -13.40 7.65
C HIS A 143 8.30 -13.65 8.80
N ILE A 144 7.11 -13.08 8.73
CA ILE A 144 6.15 -13.21 9.81
C ILE A 144 5.29 -14.45 9.62
N SER A 145 4.94 -14.75 8.37
CA SER A 145 4.06 -15.88 8.09
C SER A 145 4.75 -17.24 8.24
N GLU A 146 6.07 -17.23 8.37
CA GLU A 146 6.83 -18.47 8.60
C GLU A 146 7.64 -18.36 9.88
N PRO A 147 6.98 -18.33 10.99
CA PRO A 147 7.63 -17.95 12.25
C PRO A 147 8.63 -18.93 12.78
N THR A 148 8.53 -20.18 12.46
CA THR A 148 9.31 -21.17 13.15
C THR A 148 10.44 -21.76 12.37
N ARG A 149 10.57 -21.43 11.32
CA ARG A 149 11.59 -22.09 10.60
C ARG A 149 12.95 -21.90 11.12
N ARG A 150 12.82 -21.79 11.62
CA ARG A 150 13.64 -21.51 11.99
C ARG A 150 14.19 -21.34 12.72
N ARG A 151 14.04 -21.61 12.95
CA ARG A 151 14.44 -21.75 13.64
C ARG A 151 14.86 -21.85 14.01
N GLY A 152 14.65 -22.17 13.77
CA GLY A 152 14.97 -22.55 14.13
C GLY A 152 15.20 -22.70 14.01
N ILE A 153 15.33 -22.78 13.80
CA ILE A 153 15.35 -23.05 13.64
C ILE A 153 15.45 -23.08 13.53
#